data_ac0841f54b8ac093015800a3dba8424a
#
_entry.id   ac0841f54b8ac093015800a3dba8424a
#
_cell.length_a   1.000
_cell.length_b   1.000
_cell.length_c   1.000
_cell.angle_alpha   90.00
_cell.angle_beta   90.00
_cell.angle_gamma   90.00
#
_symmetry.space_group_name_H-M   'P 1'
#
loop_
_entity.id
_entity.type
_entity.pdbx_description
1 polymer ?
#
loop_
_entity_poly.entity_id
_entity_poly.type
_entity_poly.pdbx_seq_one_letter_code
_entity_poly.pdbx_strand_id
1 'polypeptide(L)'
;MKKLLLVLLLITASFGSLSQTNTNFTRTEDVIYGRKFGTALTLDVFQPKKANGFGIIFVVSGGWFSAHEAINPKAFQTFLDRGYTVFPVVHGSQPKFTIPEITQDMHRAVRFVRFNAEKYGIDPTHIGVTGGSAGGHLSLTLGTQGATGNAQAKDPIDRESSAVQSVACFFPPTDFLNYGKEGEDGVGFGILEGFKAAFGARADDAEERKKLGREISPIYFVTSNTPPTLIMHGDADKLVPLQQSETFLAKAKEAGVETKLVVKKGEAHGWKDWIADYGLFPDWFDKHLRGIRE
;
A
#
# COMPACT_ATOMS: atom_id res chain seq x y z
N MET A 1 24.32 -34.43 66.10
CA MET A 1 23.64 -33.17 65.90
C MET A 1 24.28 -32.48 64.71
N LYS A 2 23.70 -32.64 63.50
CA LYS A 2 24.16 -31.99 62.22
C LYS A 2 23.38 -30.69 62.05
N LYS A 3 24.05 -29.53 62.05
CA LYS A 3 23.46 -28.24 61.78
C LYS A 3 23.32 -28.11 60.25
N LEU A 4 22.07 -27.93 59.80
CA LEU A 4 21.72 -27.66 58.41
C LEU A 4 21.82 -26.14 58.21
N LEU A 5 22.76 -25.69 57.37
CA LEU A 5 22.94 -24.29 57.00
C LEU A 5 22.05 -24.00 55.76
N LEU A 6 21.00 -23.21 55.99
CA LEU A 6 20.09 -22.77 54.92
C LEU A 6 20.71 -21.53 54.25
N VAL A 7 21.21 -21.71 53.02
CA VAL A 7 21.70 -20.58 52.20
C VAL A 7 20.51 -20.01 51.41
N LEU A 8 20.08 -18.80 51.81
CA LEU A 8 19.04 -18.05 51.10
C LEU A 8 19.69 -17.36 49.90
N LEU A 9 19.42 -17.82 48.67
CA LEU A 9 19.84 -17.15 47.45
C LEU A 9 18.87 -16.02 47.14
N LEU A 10 19.27 -14.81 47.37
CA LEU A 10 18.56 -13.58 46.94
C LEU A 10 18.79 -13.42 45.44
N ILE A 11 17.78 -13.75 44.62
CA ILE A 11 17.75 -13.42 43.21
C ILE A 11 17.27 -11.98 43.09
N THR A 12 18.20 -11.05 42.90
CA THR A 12 17.89 -9.66 42.49
C THR A 12 17.51 -9.65 41.03
N ALA A 13 16.21 -9.66 40.74
CA ALA A 13 15.71 -9.41 39.40
C ALA A 13 16.03 -7.95 39.03
N SER A 14 17.06 -7.76 38.22
CA SER A 14 17.32 -6.49 37.56
C SER A 14 16.21 -6.26 36.52
N PHE A 15 15.20 -5.48 36.87
CA PHE A 15 14.29 -4.91 35.88
C PHE A 15 15.10 -3.98 34.99
N GLY A 16 15.52 -4.47 33.84
CA GLY A 16 16.05 -3.62 32.79
C GLY A 16 14.99 -2.58 32.43
N SER A 17 15.30 -1.31 32.71
CA SER A 17 14.48 -0.19 32.27
C SER A 17 14.45 -0.23 30.74
N LEU A 18 13.34 -0.70 30.17
CA LEU A 18 13.07 -0.53 28.72
C LEU A 18 13.09 0.97 28.48
N SER A 19 14.13 1.44 27.80
CA SER A 19 14.21 2.81 27.30
C SER A 19 12.95 3.03 26.46
N GLN A 20 11.97 3.76 27.00
CA GLN A 20 10.85 4.28 26.23
C GLN A 20 11.45 5.24 25.21
N THR A 21 11.63 4.77 23.99
CA THR A 21 11.87 5.65 22.85
C THR A 21 10.67 6.58 22.81
N ASN A 22 10.91 7.88 23.01
CA ASN A 22 9.86 8.90 23.03
C ASN A 22 9.35 9.11 21.60
N THR A 23 8.54 8.14 21.13
CA THR A 23 7.94 8.19 19.81
C THR A 23 6.82 9.23 19.81
N ASN A 24 6.79 10.07 18.76
CA ASN A 24 5.73 11.07 18.57
C ASN A 24 4.40 10.47 18.08
N PHE A 25 4.25 9.15 18.16
CA PHE A 25 3.04 8.41 17.76
C PHE A 25 2.78 7.24 18.71
N THR A 26 1.56 6.70 18.63
CA THR A 26 1.19 5.39 19.19
C THR A 26 1.06 4.38 18.05
N ARG A 27 1.35 3.10 18.32
CA ARG A 27 1.14 1.99 17.40
C ARG A 27 0.16 1.00 18.01
N THR A 28 -0.88 0.64 17.25
CA THR A 28 -1.75 -0.50 17.53
C THR A 28 -1.47 -1.55 16.48
N GLU A 29 -0.97 -2.70 16.90
CA GLU A 29 -0.55 -3.78 16.02
C GLU A 29 -1.69 -4.76 15.76
N ASP A 30 -1.61 -5.50 14.65
CA ASP A 30 -2.45 -6.66 14.31
C ASP A 30 -3.96 -6.39 14.34
N VAL A 31 -4.38 -5.21 13.91
CA VAL A 31 -5.80 -4.89 13.77
C VAL A 31 -6.39 -5.70 12.60
N ILE A 32 -7.28 -6.63 12.89
CA ILE A 32 -7.89 -7.50 11.88
C ILE A 32 -8.93 -6.71 11.10
N TYR A 33 -8.70 -6.49 9.80
CA TYR A 33 -9.64 -5.84 8.89
C TYR A 33 -10.48 -6.83 8.06
N GLY A 34 -10.05 -8.10 7.99
CA GLY A 34 -10.74 -9.14 7.25
C GLY A 34 -10.27 -10.54 7.61
N ARG A 35 -11.00 -11.54 7.13
CA ARG A 35 -10.62 -12.95 7.21
C ARG A 35 -11.02 -13.65 5.92
N LYS A 36 -10.12 -14.50 5.38
CA LYS A 36 -10.41 -15.37 4.24
C LYS A 36 -9.61 -16.66 4.32
N PHE A 37 -10.21 -17.79 3.96
CA PHE A 37 -9.56 -19.09 3.85
C PHE A 37 -8.64 -19.43 5.04
N GLY A 38 -9.10 -19.20 6.27
CA GLY A 38 -8.34 -19.46 7.49
C GLY A 38 -7.21 -18.46 7.78
N THR A 39 -7.11 -17.36 7.02
CA THR A 39 -6.10 -16.31 7.22
C THR A 39 -6.76 -15.05 7.79
N ALA A 40 -6.19 -14.49 8.86
CA ALA A 40 -6.50 -13.13 9.29
C ALA A 40 -5.73 -12.14 8.41
N LEU A 41 -6.43 -11.11 7.93
CA LEU A 41 -5.84 -9.99 7.22
C LEU A 41 -5.71 -8.84 8.20
N THR A 42 -4.49 -8.34 8.39
CA THR A 42 -4.17 -7.37 9.44
C THR A 42 -3.60 -6.07 8.88
N LEU A 43 -3.74 -5.03 9.65
CA LEU A 43 -3.04 -3.78 9.47
C LEU A 43 -2.59 -3.26 10.84
N ASP A 44 -1.60 -2.39 10.83
CA ASP A 44 -1.29 -1.61 12.03
C ASP A 44 -1.87 -0.21 11.92
N VAL A 45 -2.01 0.45 13.06
CA VAL A 45 -2.46 1.85 13.12
C VAL A 45 -1.41 2.67 13.83
N PHE A 46 -0.81 3.61 13.11
CA PHE A 46 0.13 4.58 13.66
C PHE A 46 -0.56 5.94 13.78
N GLN A 47 -0.84 6.36 15.01
CA GLN A 47 -1.52 7.63 15.30
C GLN A 47 -0.52 8.63 15.89
N PRO A 48 -0.23 9.76 15.20
CA PRO A 48 0.65 10.78 15.73
C PRO A 48 0.00 11.51 16.91
N LYS A 49 0.80 11.97 17.88
CA LYS A 49 0.31 12.74 19.05
C LYS A 49 -0.38 14.04 18.65
N LYS A 50 -0.04 14.59 17.48
CA LYS A 50 -0.66 15.78 16.89
C LYS A 50 -1.25 15.40 15.54
N ALA A 51 -2.41 14.72 15.56
CA ALA A 51 -3.08 14.29 14.33
C ALA A 51 -3.67 15.49 13.57
N ASN A 52 -3.58 15.44 12.23
CA ASN A 52 -4.16 16.44 11.33
C ASN A 52 -5.58 16.08 10.86
N GLY A 53 -6.10 14.92 11.26
CA GLY A 53 -7.44 14.45 10.90
C GLY A 53 -7.52 13.69 9.57
N PHE A 54 -6.39 13.33 8.93
CA PHE A 54 -6.37 12.62 7.66
C PHE A 54 -5.61 11.30 7.75
N GLY A 55 -6.03 10.33 6.91
CA GLY A 55 -5.48 8.98 6.91
C GLY A 55 -4.74 8.63 5.62
N ILE A 56 -3.62 7.89 5.75
CA ILE A 56 -2.85 7.34 4.64
C ILE A 56 -2.82 5.81 4.75
N ILE A 57 -3.34 5.13 3.75
CA ILE A 57 -3.14 3.69 3.56
C ILE A 57 -1.73 3.48 3.02
N PHE A 58 -0.90 2.76 3.74
CA PHE A 58 0.42 2.35 3.29
C PHE A 58 0.40 0.88 2.88
N VAL A 59 0.57 0.60 1.59
CA VAL A 59 0.51 -0.76 1.07
C VAL A 59 1.82 -1.48 1.32
N VAL A 60 1.84 -2.39 2.29
CA VAL A 60 3.01 -3.22 2.61
C VAL A 60 3.07 -4.37 1.60
N SER A 61 3.81 -4.18 0.49
CA SER A 61 3.88 -5.16 -0.59
C SER A 61 5.18 -5.04 -1.38
N GLY A 62 5.83 -6.17 -1.63
CA GLY A 62 6.94 -6.31 -2.57
C GLY A 62 6.76 -7.57 -3.40
N GLY A 63 6.66 -7.47 -4.75
CA GLY A 63 6.35 -8.62 -5.62
C GLY A 63 5.05 -9.34 -5.24
N TRP A 64 4.07 -8.62 -4.68
CA TRP A 64 2.80 -9.16 -4.11
C TRP A 64 2.97 -10.12 -2.93
N PHE A 65 4.15 -10.11 -2.29
CA PHE A 65 4.34 -10.60 -0.93
C PHE A 65 4.03 -9.50 0.07
N SER A 66 3.44 -9.89 1.19
CA SER A 66 3.12 -9.00 2.29
C SER A 66 3.27 -9.73 3.61
N ALA A 67 3.91 -9.10 4.59
CA ALA A 67 4.11 -9.66 5.92
C ALA A 67 4.18 -8.54 6.95
N HIS A 68 3.78 -8.84 8.19
CA HIS A 68 3.81 -7.89 9.30
C HIS A 68 5.25 -7.39 9.58
N GLU A 69 6.24 -8.28 9.45
CA GLU A 69 7.66 -7.99 9.67
C GLU A 69 8.23 -6.99 8.64
N ALA A 70 7.54 -6.80 7.52
CA ALA A 70 7.92 -5.81 6.51
C ALA A 70 7.40 -4.39 6.82
N ILE A 71 6.61 -4.21 7.88
CA ILE A 71 6.17 -2.89 8.33
C ILE A 71 7.39 -2.12 8.87
N ASN A 72 7.83 -1.11 8.12
CA ASN A 72 8.99 -0.29 8.48
C ASN A 72 8.53 1.16 8.80
N PRO A 73 8.46 1.57 10.08
CA PRO A 73 8.02 2.91 10.45
C PRO A 73 8.83 4.04 9.83
N LYS A 74 10.10 3.81 9.49
CA LYS A 74 10.95 4.80 8.83
C LYS A 74 10.42 5.19 7.45
N ALA A 75 9.74 4.28 6.75
CA ALA A 75 9.19 4.53 5.43
C ALA A 75 8.05 5.56 5.45
N PHE A 76 7.38 5.74 6.57
CA PHE A 76 6.25 6.66 6.69
C PHE A 76 6.39 7.68 7.83
N GLN A 77 7.60 7.83 8.39
CA GLN A 77 7.87 8.80 9.44
C GLN A 77 7.48 10.22 9.03
N THR A 78 7.75 10.61 7.77
CA THR A 78 7.41 11.94 7.25
C THR A 78 5.91 12.22 7.22
N PHE A 79 5.07 11.19 7.04
CA PHE A 79 3.61 11.34 7.15
C PHE A 79 3.20 11.55 8.61
N LEU A 80 3.78 10.79 9.55
CA LEU A 80 3.53 10.94 10.98
C LEU A 80 3.96 12.31 11.49
N ASP A 81 5.09 12.83 11.02
CA ASP A 81 5.59 14.17 11.38
C ASP A 81 4.66 15.28 10.85
N ARG A 82 3.96 15.05 9.73
CA ARG A 82 2.92 15.95 9.20
C ARG A 82 1.55 15.74 9.83
N GLY A 83 1.42 14.80 10.77
CA GLY A 83 0.20 14.55 11.53
C GLY A 83 -0.78 13.57 10.87
N TYR A 84 -0.41 12.88 9.80
CA TYR A 84 -1.25 11.85 9.20
C TYR A 84 -1.30 10.60 10.08
N THR A 85 -2.49 10.02 10.27
CA THR A 85 -2.63 8.65 10.76
C THR A 85 -2.28 7.69 9.63
N VAL A 86 -1.34 6.77 9.86
CA VAL A 86 -0.87 5.84 8.84
C VAL A 86 -1.33 4.43 9.14
N PHE A 87 -1.86 3.76 8.11
CA PHE A 87 -2.39 2.41 8.16
C PHE A 87 -1.55 1.49 7.26
N PRO A 88 -0.43 0.90 7.75
CA PRO A 88 0.30 -0.12 7.02
C PRO A 88 -0.56 -1.38 6.89
N VAL A 89 -0.96 -1.71 5.67
CA VAL A 89 -1.87 -2.84 5.37
C VAL A 89 -1.07 -4.04 4.92
N VAL A 90 -1.25 -5.17 5.60
CA VAL A 90 -0.74 -6.48 5.22
C VAL A 90 -1.86 -7.26 4.54
N HIS A 91 -1.72 -7.50 3.25
CA HIS A 91 -2.70 -8.24 2.45
C HIS A 91 -2.38 -9.74 2.35
N GLY A 92 -3.26 -10.53 1.77
CA GLY A 92 -2.99 -11.92 1.44
C GLY A 92 -1.79 -12.01 0.48
N SER A 93 -0.83 -12.89 0.80
CA SER A 93 0.45 -12.97 0.11
C SER A 93 0.47 -14.11 -0.92
N GLN A 94 1.13 -13.87 -2.09
CA GLN A 94 1.45 -14.98 -2.99
C GLN A 94 2.39 -15.99 -2.29
N PRO A 95 2.44 -17.26 -2.69
CA PRO A 95 1.68 -17.90 -3.76
C PRO A 95 0.26 -18.34 -3.34
N LYS A 96 -0.13 -18.16 -2.06
CA LYS A 96 -1.43 -18.59 -1.56
C LYS A 96 -2.59 -17.81 -2.16
N PHE A 97 -2.37 -16.53 -2.45
CA PHE A 97 -3.37 -15.62 -3.01
C PHE A 97 -2.86 -14.95 -4.28
N THR A 98 -3.75 -14.77 -5.24
CA THR A 98 -3.47 -14.12 -6.52
C THR A 98 -3.71 -12.62 -6.47
N ILE A 99 -3.21 -11.88 -7.45
CA ILE A 99 -3.38 -10.41 -7.55
C ILE A 99 -4.86 -9.99 -7.48
N PRO A 100 -5.82 -10.64 -8.18
CA PRO A 100 -7.24 -10.30 -8.01
C PRO A 100 -7.75 -10.45 -6.58
N GLU A 101 -7.35 -11.51 -5.86
CA GLU A 101 -7.72 -11.73 -4.47
C GLU A 101 -7.06 -10.71 -3.53
N ILE A 102 -5.80 -10.36 -3.79
CA ILE A 102 -5.06 -9.31 -3.07
C ILE A 102 -5.70 -7.93 -3.28
N THR A 103 -6.15 -7.64 -4.50
CA THR A 103 -6.89 -6.40 -4.81
C THR A 103 -8.17 -6.28 -3.97
N GLN A 104 -8.91 -7.37 -3.81
CA GLN A 104 -10.10 -7.38 -2.95
C GLN A 104 -9.77 -7.13 -1.48
N ASP A 105 -8.65 -7.68 -0.99
CA ASP A 105 -8.17 -7.40 0.38
C ASP A 105 -7.88 -5.91 0.55
N MET A 106 -7.25 -5.27 -0.42
CA MET A 106 -6.95 -3.84 -0.37
C MET A 106 -8.21 -2.98 -0.38
N HIS A 107 -9.20 -3.30 -1.22
CA HIS A 107 -10.51 -2.65 -1.17
C HIS A 107 -11.18 -2.81 0.20
N ARG A 108 -11.11 -4.01 0.78
CA ARG A 108 -11.63 -4.30 2.12
C ARG A 108 -10.92 -3.46 3.19
N ALA A 109 -9.59 -3.33 3.11
CA ALA A 109 -8.82 -2.52 4.05
C ALA A 109 -9.23 -1.03 4.03
N VAL A 110 -9.41 -0.44 2.84
CA VAL A 110 -9.92 0.94 2.72
C VAL A 110 -11.30 1.10 3.33
N ARG A 111 -12.23 0.16 3.04
CA ARG A 111 -13.57 0.15 3.66
C ARG A 111 -13.52 0.06 5.17
N PHE A 112 -12.65 -0.81 5.70
CA PHE A 112 -12.45 -0.97 7.13
C PHE A 112 -11.95 0.31 7.80
N VAL A 113 -10.96 0.97 7.21
CA VAL A 113 -10.43 2.24 7.71
C VAL A 113 -11.51 3.31 7.68
N ARG A 114 -12.28 3.41 6.60
CA ARG A 114 -13.39 4.37 6.46
C ARG A 114 -14.50 4.12 7.46
N PHE A 115 -14.92 2.88 7.66
CA PHE A 115 -15.92 2.49 8.65
C PHE A 115 -15.51 2.85 10.09
N ASN A 116 -14.21 2.77 10.38
CA ASN A 116 -13.66 3.09 11.70
C ASN A 116 -13.05 4.50 11.78
N ALA A 117 -13.36 5.40 10.86
CA ALA A 117 -12.74 6.72 10.74
C ALA A 117 -12.87 7.55 12.03
N GLU A 118 -14.05 7.54 12.67
CA GLU A 118 -14.29 8.20 13.95
C GLU A 118 -13.35 7.66 15.04
N LYS A 119 -13.21 6.33 15.14
CA LYS A 119 -12.29 5.68 16.10
C LYS A 119 -10.84 6.14 15.94
N TYR A 120 -10.43 6.38 14.70
CA TYR A 120 -9.06 6.77 14.36
C TYR A 120 -8.87 8.29 14.26
N GLY A 121 -9.93 9.07 14.46
CA GLY A 121 -9.90 10.53 14.39
C GLY A 121 -9.53 11.05 13.01
N ILE A 122 -10.00 10.41 11.94
CA ILE A 122 -9.75 10.81 10.56
C ILE A 122 -11.03 11.15 9.80
N ASP A 123 -10.92 11.98 8.79
CA ASP A 123 -12.01 12.25 7.85
C ASP A 123 -12.21 11.06 6.90
N PRO A 124 -13.38 10.38 6.92
CA PRO A 124 -13.67 9.26 6.04
C PRO A 124 -13.73 9.63 4.55
N THR A 125 -13.86 10.91 4.23
CA THR A 125 -13.98 11.40 2.85
C THR A 125 -12.64 11.80 2.23
N HIS A 126 -11.54 11.76 3.02
CA HIS A 126 -10.20 12.17 2.61
C HIS A 126 -9.13 11.15 3.04
N ILE A 127 -9.03 10.06 2.28
CA ILE A 127 -8.06 8.98 2.50
C ILE A 127 -7.08 8.94 1.32
N GLY A 128 -5.78 9.01 1.63
CA GLY A 128 -4.71 8.83 0.66
C GLY A 128 -4.19 7.40 0.63
N VAL A 129 -3.49 7.03 -0.45
CA VAL A 129 -2.83 5.73 -0.55
C VAL A 129 -1.43 5.85 -1.13
N THR A 130 -0.50 5.05 -0.61
CA THR A 130 0.88 5.00 -1.05
C THR A 130 1.46 3.59 -0.99
N GLY A 131 2.49 3.33 -1.78
CA GLY A 131 3.26 2.09 -1.81
C GLY A 131 4.30 2.10 -2.91
N GLY A 132 5.18 1.09 -2.93
CA GLY A 132 6.20 0.95 -3.98
C GLY A 132 6.08 -0.38 -4.72
N SER A 133 6.48 -0.43 -6.00
CA SER A 133 6.46 -1.65 -6.84
C SER A 133 5.08 -2.30 -6.87
N ALA A 134 4.94 -3.55 -6.44
CA ALA A 134 3.64 -4.20 -6.27
C ALA A 134 2.69 -3.38 -5.36
N GLY A 135 3.21 -2.72 -4.31
CA GLY A 135 2.44 -1.80 -3.48
C GLY A 135 2.00 -0.54 -4.24
N GLY A 136 2.81 -0.06 -5.17
CA GLY A 136 2.47 1.02 -6.10
C GLY A 136 1.37 0.61 -7.08
N HIS A 137 1.46 -0.60 -7.64
CA HIS A 137 0.42 -1.21 -8.45
C HIS A 137 -0.93 -1.25 -7.71
N LEU A 138 -0.94 -1.79 -6.49
CA LEU A 138 -2.15 -1.87 -5.66
C LEU A 138 -2.68 -0.49 -5.27
N SER A 139 -1.79 0.51 -5.07
CA SER A 139 -2.20 1.89 -4.82
C SER A 139 -2.92 2.50 -6.02
N LEU A 140 -2.41 2.30 -7.23
CA LEU A 140 -3.07 2.76 -8.46
C LEU A 140 -4.37 1.99 -8.73
N THR A 141 -4.41 0.69 -8.42
CA THR A 141 -5.63 -0.12 -8.51
C THR A 141 -6.72 0.44 -7.60
N LEU A 142 -6.42 0.79 -6.36
CA LEU A 142 -7.36 1.46 -5.45
C LEU A 142 -7.82 2.83 -5.99
N GLY A 143 -6.91 3.59 -6.62
CA GLY A 143 -7.23 4.87 -7.22
C GLY A 143 -8.15 4.78 -8.43
N THR A 144 -7.97 3.74 -9.27
CA THR A 144 -8.71 3.61 -10.54
C THR A 144 -9.96 2.72 -10.43
N GLN A 145 -9.98 1.80 -9.46
CA GLN A 145 -11.07 0.83 -9.28
C GLN A 145 -11.84 1.04 -7.96
N GLY A 146 -11.65 2.18 -7.29
CA GLY A 146 -12.41 2.54 -6.11
C GLY A 146 -13.91 2.52 -6.40
N ALA A 147 -14.69 1.80 -5.59
CA ALA A 147 -16.11 1.59 -5.82
C ALA A 147 -16.94 1.99 -4.60
N THR A 148 -18.18 2.39 -4.84
CA THR A 148 -19.19 2.53 -3.79
C THR A 148 -19.40 1.19 -3.08
N GLY A 149 -19.76 1.22 -1.79
CA GLY A 149 -20.10 0.02 -1.05
C GLY A 149 -21.43 -0.60 -1.51
N ASN A 150 -21.63 -1.83 -1.13
CA ASN A 150 -22.92 -2.50 -1.31
C ASN A 150 -23.83 -2.21 -0.11
N ALA A 151 -24.80 -1.31 -0.27
CA ALA A 151 -25.74 -0.90 0.79
C ALA A 151 -26.53 -2.09 1.41
N GLN A 152 -26.65 -3.21 0.68
CA GLN A 152 -27.35 -4.42 1.13
C GLN A 152 -26.40 -5.46 1.74
N ALA A 153 -25.10 -5.18 1.85
CA ALA A 153 -24.16 -6.10 2.45
C ALA A 153 -24.52 -6.39 3.92
N LYS A 154 -24.37 -7.65 4.34
CA LYS A 154 -24.59 -8.04 5.75
C LYS A 154 -23.53 -7.43 6.65
N ASP A 155 -22.25 -7.44 6.21
CA ASP A 155 -21.16 -6.79 6.92
C ASP A 155 -21.23 -5.27 6.67
N PRO A 156 -21.32 -4.45 7.73
CA PRO A 156 -21.41 -3.01 7.59
C PRO A 156 -20.16 -2.40 6.94
N ILE A 157 -19.00 -3.02 7.07
CA ILE A 157 -17.76 -2.56 6.42
C ILE A 157 -17.91 -2.61 4.88
N ASP A 158 -18.59 -3.61 4.34
CA ASP A 158 -18.80 -3.75 2.90
C ASP A 158 -19.83 -2.76 2.33
N ARG A 159 -20.50 -1.99 3.19
CA ARG A 159 -21.37 -0.88 2.80
C ARG A 159 -20.59 0.41 2.53
N GLU A 160 -19.34 0.47 3.02
CA GLU A 160 -18.47 1.63 2.82
C GLU A 160 -17.86 1.67 1.42
N SER A 161 -17.52 2.88 0.95
CA SER A 161 -16.77 3.08 -0.30
C SER A 161 -15.32 2.65 -0.13
N SER A 162 -14.72 2.04 -1.16
CA SER A 162 -13.29 1.78 -1.25
C SER A 162 -12.51 2.84 -2.06
N ALA A 163 -13.16 3.92 -2.49
CA ALA A 163 -12.50 4.99 -3.22
C ALA A 163 -11.48 5.72 -2.33
N VAL A 164 -10.35 6.10 -2.90
CA VAL A 164 -9.33 6.95 -2.26
C VAL A 164 -9.27 8.30 -2.98
N GLN A 165 -8.81 9.35 -2.31
CA GLN A 165 -8.90 10.72 -2.81
C GLN A 165 -7.56 11.27 -3.32
N SER A 166 -6.45 10.57 -3.05
CA SER A 166 -5.13 10.93 -3.58
C SER A 166 -4.22 9.72 -3.61
N VAL A 167 -3.40 9.59 -4.64
CA VAL A 167 -2.39 8.54 -4.80
C VAL A 167 -1.02 9.16 -4.96
N ALA A 168 -0.03 8.64 -4.21
CA ALA A 168 1.38 8.92 -4.46
C ALA A 168 2.16 7.61 -4.31
N CYS A 169 2.88 7.16 -5.34
CA CYS A 169 3.52 5.84 -5.31
C CYS A 169 4.85 5.80 -6.08
N PHE A 170 5.60 4.73 -5.87
CA PHE A 170 6.87 4.49 -6.53
C PHE A 170 6.77 3.37 -7.56
N PHE A 171 7.37 3.58 -8.72
CA PHE A 171 7.67 2.60 -9.77
C PHE A 171 6.62 1.47 -9.93
N PRO A 172 5.34 1.80 -10.15
CA PRO A 172 4.26 0.83 -10.21
C PRO A 172 4.19 0.09 -11.55
N PRO A 173 3.96 -1.23 -11.59
CA PRO A 173 3.35 -1.88 -12.77
C PRO A 173 1.96 -1.29 -13.04
N THR A 174 1.63 -1.03 -14.30
CA THR A 174 0.35 -0.38 -14.68
C THR A 174 -0.36 -1.03 -15.83
N ASP A 175 0.39 -1.68 -16.75
CA ASP A 175 -0.12 -2.37 -17.93
C ASP A 175 0.64 -3.68 -18.14
N PHE A 176 0.02 -4.79 -17.76
CA PHE A 176 0.62 -6.12 -17.87
C PHE A 176 0.52 -6.71 -19.29
N LEU A 177 -0.24 -6.09 -20.21
CA LEU A 177 -0.36 -6.50 -21.59
C LEU A 177 0.61 -5.78 -22.53
N ASN A 178 1.26 -4.70 -22.03
CA ASN A 178 2.25 -3.90 -22.74
C ASN A 178 3.40 -3.56 -21.78
N TYR A 179 4.12 -4.58 -21.30
CA TYR A 179 5.11 -4.45 -20.26
C TYR A 179 6.51 -4.15 -20.82
N GLY A 180 6.84 -2.86 -20.90
CA GLY A 180 8.07 -2.35 -21.51
C GLY A 180 7.88 -1.86 -22.94
N LYS A 181 7.12 -2.59 -23.74
CA LYS A 181 6.70 -2.19 -25.09
C LYS A 181 5.33 -2.76 -25.45
N GLU A 182 4.74 -2.24 -26.49
CA GLU A 182 3.45 -2.70 -27.02
C GLU A 182 3.45 -4.20 -27.33
N GLY A 183 2.44 -4.91 -26.83
CA GLY A 183 2.24 -6.35 -27.03
C GLY A 183 3.16 -7.25 -26.20
N GLU A 184 4.04 -6.72 -25.36
CA GLU A 184 4.87 -7.52 -24.47
C GLU A 184 4.09 -7.94 -23.23
N ASP A 185 3.89 -9.25 -23.09
CA ASP A 185 3.08 -9.85 -22.02
C ASP A 185 3.87 -9.95 -20.72
N GLY A 186 3.42 -9.22 -19.68
CA GLY A 186 3.96 -9.25 -18.33
C GLY A 186 3.14 -10.10 -17.34
N VAL A 187 2.14 -10.86 -17.78
CA VAL A 187 1.27 -11.65 -16.89
C VAL A 187 1.94 -12.96 -16.48
N GLY A 188 2.96 -12.87 -15.60
CA GLY A 188 3.74 -14.02 -15.14
C GLY A 188 4.70 -14.57 -16.19
N PHE A 189 5.08 -13.78 -17.19
CA PHE A 189 6.05 -14.09 -18.23
C PHE A 189 7.09 -12.98 -18.40
N GLY A 190 8.13 -13.27 -19.16
CA GLY A 190 9.20 -12.31 -19.44
C GLY A 190 9.86 -11.79 -18.16
N ILE A 191 9.90 -10.48 -17.99
CA ILE A 191 10.51 -9.83 -16.84
C ILE A 191 9.83 -10.26 -15.51
N LEU A 192 8.53 -10.57 -15.54
CA LEU A 192 7.75 -10.93 -14.36
C LEU A 192 7.60 -12.45 -14.14
N GLU A 193 8.34 -13.29 -14.87
CA GLU A 193 8.28 -14.77 -14.72
C GLU A 193 8.55 -15.23 -13.28
N GLY A 194 9.48 -14.57 -12.58
CA GLY A 194 9.77 -14.85 -11.16
C GLY A 194 8.61 -14.63 -10.19
N PHE A 195 7.55 -13.92 -10.62
CA PHE A 195 6.35 -13.64 -9.84
C PHE A 195 5.11 -14.39 -10.36
N LYS A 196 5.29 -15.39 -11.23
CA LYS A 196 4.18 -16.11 -11.90
C LYS A 196 3.11 -16.60 -10.93
N ALA A 197 3.49 -17.03 -9.73
CA ALA A 197 2.54 -17.49 -8.72
C ALA A 197 1.50 -16.44 -8.31
N ALA A 198 1.84 -15.14 -8.37
CA ALA A 198 0.91 -14.06 -8.06
C ALA A 198 -0.22 -13.91 -9.10
N PHE A 199 0.01 -14.39 -10.33
CA PHE A 199 -0.99 -14.36 -11.40
C PHE A 199 -1.90 -15.59 -11.38
N GLY A 200 -1.46 -16.69 -10.73
CA GLY A 200 -2.22 -17.94 -10.59
C GLY A 200 -2.39 -18.70 -11.89
N ALA A 201 -3.18 -19.77 -11.85
CA ALA A 201 -3.37 -20.71 -12.98
C ALA A 201 -3.97 -20.06 -14.25
N ARG A 202 -4.68 -18.94 -14.12
CA ARG A 202 -5.22 -18.19 -15.28
C ARG A 202 -4.12 -17.69 -16.22
N ALA A 203 -2.90 -17.50 -15.70
CA ALA A 203 -1.75 -17.10 -16.51
C ALA A 203 -1.27 -18.20 -17.48
N ASP A 204 -1.62 -19.47 -17.27
CA ASP A 204 -1.19 -20.59 -18.11
C ASP A 204 -2.03 -20.74 -19.41
N ASP A 205 -3.27 -20.27 -19.40
CA ASP A 205 -4.13 -20.22 -20.59
C ASP A 205 -4.01 -18.88 -21.31
N ALA A 206 -3.80 -18.88 -22.61
CA ALA A 206 -3.52 -17.65 -23.38
C ALA A 206 -4.69 -16.65 -23.38
N GLU A 207 -5.94 -17.14 -23.46
CA GLU A 207 -7.11 -16.27 -23.50
C GLU A 207 -7.46 -15.75 -22.09
N GLU A 208 -7.38 -16.60 -21.06
CA GLU A 208 -7.57 -16.19 -19.68
C GLU A 208 -6.46 -15.24 -19.21
N ARG A 209 -5.23 -15.42 -19.68
CA ARG A 209 -4.11 -14.52 -19.38
C ARG A 209 -4.35 -13.10 -19.91
N LYS A 210 -4.88 -12.95 -21.11
CA LYS A 210 -5.26 -11.63 -21.65
C LYS A 210 -6.36 -10.96 -20.81
N LYS A 211 -7.38 -11.73 -20.43
CA LYS A 211 -8.45 -11.24 -19.56
C LYS A 211 -7.90 -10.84 -18.20
N LEU A 212 -7.06 -11.69 -17.61
CA LEU A 212 -6.40 -11.42 -16.34
C LEU A 212 -5.53 -10.15 -16.43
N GLY A 213 -4.67 -10.05 -17.46
CA GLY A 213 -3.83 -8.90 -17.68
C GLY A 213 -4.61 -7.60 -17.73
N ARG A 214 -5.76 -7.59 -18.43
CA ARG A 214 -6.65 -6.43 -18.45
C ARG A 214 -7.28 -6.14 -17.07
N GLU A 215 -7.73 -7.18 -16.37
CA GLU A 215 -8.37 -7.09 -15.05
C GLU A 215 -7.46 -6.45 -14.01
N ILE A 216 -6.18 -6.82 -13.99
CA ILE A 216 -5.21 -6.37 -13.00
C ILE A 216 -4.41 -5.13 -13.41
N SER A 217 -4.60 -4.60 -14.63
CA SER A 217 -3.86 -3.41 -15.12
C SER A 217 -4.63 -2.14 -14.83
N PRO A 218 -4.21 -1.30 -13.87
CA PRO A 218 -4.94 -0.08 -13.49
C PRO A 218 -5.10 0.92 -14.64
N ILE A 219 -4.25 0.89 -15.67
CA ILE A 219 -4.36 1.77 -16.83
C ILE A 219 -5.70 1.65 -17.58
N TYR A 220 -6.31 0.46 -17.59
CA TYR A 220 -7.59 0.22 -18.28
C TYR A 220 -8.81 0.75 -17.53
N PHE A 221 -8.63 1.18 -16.28
CA PHE A 221 -9.70 1.70 -15.40
C PHE A 221 -9.57 3.20 -15.14
N VAL A 222 -8.64 3.86 -15.80
CA VAL A 222 -8.50 5.32 -15.71
C VAL A 222 -9.72 6.01 -16.28
N THR A 223 -10.31 6.90 -15.48
CA THR A 223 -11.46 7.75 -15.83
C THR A 223 -11.24 9.16 -15.28
N SER A 224 -12.14 10.08 -15.58
CA SER A 224 -12.14 11.42 -14.97
C SER A 224 -12.35 11.42 -13.45
N ASN A 225 -12.81 10.31 -12.87
CA ASN A 225 -12.97 10.12 -11.42
C ASN A 225 -11.72 9.57 -10.75
N THR A 226 -10.67 9.22 -11.51
CA THR A 226 -9.38 8.81 -10.95
C THR A 226 -8.81 9.96 -10.12
N PRO A 227 -8.36 9.71 -8.86
CA PRO A 227 -7.87 10.78 -8.00
C PRO A 227 -6.55 11.36 -8.52
N PRO A 228 -6.17 12.57 -8.08
CA PRO A 228 -4.85 13.14 -8.34
C PRO A 228 -3.74 12.14 -8.02
N THR A 229 -2.82 11.95 -8.97
CA THR A 229 -1.82 10.87 -8.92
C THR A 229 -0.41 11.40 -9.13
N LEU A 230 0.49 11.13 -8.16
CA LEU A 230 1.93 11.34 -8.25
C LEU A 230 2.65 10.00 -8.35
N ILE A 231 3.55 9.87 -9.31
CA ILE A 231 4.44 8.70 -9.42
C ILE A 231 5.89 9.17 -9.39
N MET A 232 6.74 8.45 -8.64
CA MET A 232 8.19 8.60 -8.70
C MET A 232 8.81 7.33 -9.26
N HIS A 233 9.71 7.45 -10.25
CA HIS A 233 10.25 6.30 -10.98
C HIS A 233 11.69 6.54 -11.43
N GLY A 234 12.56 5.53 -11.31
CA GLY A 234 13.92 5.56 -11.83
C GLY A 234 13.97 5.26 -13.32
N ASP A 235 14.74 6.01 -14.10
CA ASP A 235 14.83 5.81 -15.56
C ASP A 235 15.75 4.65 -15.98
N ALA A 236 16.50 4.05 -15.02
CA ALA A 236 17.30 2.84 -15.23
C ALA A 236 16.62 1.59 -14.65
N ASP A 237 15.32 1.65 -14.31
CA ASP A 237 14.56 0.51 -13.80
C ASP A 237 14.36 -0.57 -14.87
N LYS A 238 14.94 -1.76 -14.62
CA LYS A 238 14.86 -2.92 -15.51
C LYS A 238 13.80 -3.94 -15.09
N LEU A 239 13.25 -3.82 -13.88
CA LEU A 239 12.19 -4.69 -13.39
C LEU A 239 10.81 -4.14 -13.74
N VAL A 240 10.58 -2.86 -13.50
CA VAL A 240 9.38 -2.14 -13.93
C VAL A 240 9.82 -1.02 -14.85
N PRO A 241 9.71 -1.18 -16.17
CA PRO A 241 10.14 -0.15 -17.12
C PRO A 241 9.45 1.20 -16.87
N LEU A 242 10.20 2.31 -16.96
CA LEU A 242 9.67 3.67 -16.79
C LEU A 242 8.42 3.93 -17.66
N GLN A 243 8.36 3.29 -18.83
CA GLN A 243 7.20 3.31 -19.74
C GLN A 243 5.88 3.02 -19.01
N GLN A 244 5.87 2.17 -17.98
CA GLN A 244 4.67 1.85 -17.20
C GLN A 244 4.08 3.11 -16.54
N SER A 245 4.91 3.95 -15.97
CA SER A 245 4.48 5.23 -15.38
C SER A 245 4.12 6.27 -16.42
N GLU A 246 4.90 6.36 -17.50
CA GLU A 246 4.67 7.34 -18.57
C GLU A 246 3.33 7.13 -19.27
N THR A 247 3.04 5.88 -19.66
CA THR A 247 1.78 5.55 -20.34
C THR A 247 0.56 5.70 -19.44
N PHE A 248 0.67 5.30 -18.17
CA PHE A 248 -0.41 5.50 -17.19
C PHE A 248 -0.74 6.97 -17.00
N LEU A 249 0.29 7.79 -16.75
CA LEU A 249 0.08 9.23 -16.51
C LEU A 249 -0.38 9.98 -17.76
N ALA A 250 0.08 9.58 -18.96
CA ALA A 250 -0.43 10.14 -20.21
C ALA A 250 -1.95 9.89 -20.32
N LYS A 251 -2.39 8.65 -20.07
CA LYS A 251 -3.81 8.29 -20.08
C LYS A 251 -4.62 9.00 -18.99
N ALA A 252 -4.08 9.15 -17.80
CA ALA A 252 -4.74 9.88 -16.71
C ALA A 252 -4.89 11.38 -17.05
N LYS A 253 -3.88 11.98 -17.65
CA LYS A 253 -3.91 13.37 -18.13
C LYS A 253 -4.94 13.56 -19.24
N GLU A 254 -5.06 12.63 -20.19
CA GLU A 254 -6.11 12.64 -21.23
C GLU A 254 -7.52 12.60 -20.62
N ALA A 255 -7.69 11.89 -19.50
CA ALA A 255 -8.93 11.84 -18.74
C ALA A 255 -9.17 13.08 -17.86
N GLY A 256 -8.28 14.08 -17.89
CA GLY A 256 -8.40 15.32 -17.11
C GLY A 256 -7.94 15.20 -15.66
N VAL A 257 -7.24 14.12 -15.29
CA VAL A 257 -6.72 13.90 -13.93
C VAL A 257 -5.44 14.70 -13.72
N GLU A 258 -5.31 15.36 -12.56
CA GLU A 258 -4.05 15.99 -12.18
C GLU A 258 -2.99 14.92 -11.91
N THR A 259 -1.85 14.99 -12.63
CA THR A 259 -0.79 13.99 -12.55
C THR A 259 0.59 14.64 -12.41
N LYS A 260 1.49 13.96 -11.70
CA LYS A 260 2.90 14.36 -11.60
C LYS A 260 3.80 13.13 -11.71
N LEU A 261 4.78 13.18 -12.63
CA LEU A 261 5.87 12.19 -12.71
C LEU A 261 7.17 12.83 -12.23
N VAL A 262 7.82 12.20 -11.26
CA VAL A 262 9.17 12.55 -10.82
C VAL A 262 10.11 11.45 -11.28
N VAL A 263 10.91 11.75 -12.30
CA VAL A 263 11.91 10.80 -12.82
C VAL A 263 13.21 10.95 -12.05
N LYS A 264 13.66 9.85 -11.43
CA LYS A 264 14.95 9.75 -10.74
C LYS A 264 16.01 9.28 -11.74
N LYS A 265 16.81 10.23 -12.21
CA LYS A 265 17.77 9.99 -13.28
C LYS A 265 18.90 9.04 -12.86
N GLY A 266 19.11 7.99 -13.65
CA GLY A 266 20.13 6.96 -13.42
C GLY A 266 19.76 5.93 -12.34
N GLU A 267 18.58 6.04 -11.71
CA GLU A 267 18.17 5.16 -10.63
C GLU A 267 17.44 3.92 -11.16
N ALA A 268 17.73 2.77 -10.51
CA ALA A 268 17.13 1.47 -10.79
C ALA A 268 15.88 1.23 -9.92
N HIS A 269 15.29 0.03 -10.01
CA HIS A 269 14.15 -0.38 -9.18
C HIS A 269 14.53 -0.39 -7.69
N GLY A 270 13.85 0.42 -6.87
CA GLY A 270 14.14 0.49 -5.43
C GLY A 270 15.59 0.97 -5.16
N TRP A 271 15.94 2.16 -5.64
CA TRP A 271 17.27 2.76 -5.42
C TRP A 271 17.63 2.90 -3.94
N LYS A 272 18.93 3.10 -3.64
CA LYS A 272 19.47 3.00 -2.27
C LYS A 272 18.68 3.81 -1.23
N ASP A 273 18.25 5.02 -1.58
CA ASP A 273 17.61 5.95 -0.64
C ASP A 273 16.12 6.20 -0.96
N TRP A 274 15.48 5.33 -1.75
CA TRP A 274 14.09 5.51 -2.18
C TRP A 274 13.09 5.66 -1.01
N ILE A 275 13.39 5.05 0.15
CA ILE A 275 12.57 5.22 1.35
C ILE A 275 12.60 6.67 1.85
N ALA A 276 13.75 7.36 1.75
CA ALA A 276 13.85 8.77 2.12
C ALA A 276 13.03 9.67 1.17
N ASP A 277 12.87 9.27 -0.07
CA ASP A 277 12.07 10.00 -1.07
C ASP A 277 10.56 10.01 -0.77
N TYR A 278 10.07 9.19 0.19
CA TYR A 278 8.71 9.36 0.74
C TYR A 278 8.50 10.77 1.31
N GLY A 279 9.56 11.47 1.68
CA GLY A 279 9.50 12.84 2.15
C GLY A 279 8.90 13.85 1.15
N LEU A 280 8.78 13.49 -0.12
CA LEU A 280 8.17 14.32 -1.17
C LEU A 280 6.64 14.12 -1.29
N PHE A 281 6.09 13.04 -0.72
CA PHE A 281 4.68 12.71 -0.84
C PHE A 281 3.76 13.49 0.12
N PRO A 282 4.18 13.89 1.34
CA PRO A 282 3.33 14.68 2.22
C PRO A 282 2.83 15.98 1.59
N ASP A 283 3.64 16.69 0.81
CA ASP A 283 3.22 17.92 0.12
C ASP A 283 2.09 17.63 -0.90
N TRP A 284 2.18 16.50 -1.61
CA TRP A 284 1.12 16.04 -2.51
C TRP A 284 -0.19 15.75 -1.76
N PHE A 285 -0.10 15.04 -0.64
CA PHE A 285 -1.27 14.73 0.19
C PHE A 285 -1.81 15.97 0.89
N ASP A 286 -0.96 16.89 1.36
CA ASP A 286 -1.38 18.17 1.94
C ASP A 286 -2.21 18.99 0.95
N LYS A 287 -1.78 19.04 -0.32
CA LYS A 287 -2.52 19.72 -1.38
C LYS A 287 -3.88 19.07 -1.65
N HIS A 288 -3.93 17.73 -1.78
CA HIS A 288 -5.09 17.03 -2.32
C HIS A 288 -6.05 16.47 -1.24
N LEU A 289 -5.61 16.29 -0.02
CA LEU A 289 -6.45 15.84 1.08
C LEU A 289 -6.84 17.00 2.01
N ARG A 290 -5.92 17.92 2.27
CA ARG A 290 -6.12 19.03 3.22
C ARG A 290 -6.48 20.35 2.54
N GLY A 291 -6.34 20.44 1.22
CA GLY A 291 -6.58 21.67 0.46
C GLY A 291 -5.53 22.77 0.72
N ILE A 292 -4.36 22.41 1.26
CA ILE A 292 -3.27 23.36 1.47
C ILE A 292 -2.64 23.68 0.11
N ARG A 293 -2.68 24.95 -0.27
CA ARG A 293 -1.99 25.46 -1.47
C ARG A 293 -0.64 26.02 -1.02
N GLU A 294 0.40 25.69 -1.80
CA GLU A 294 1.72 26.33 -1.65
C GLU A 294 1.65 27.84 -1.92
#